data_df2c09cf560d7d85e8a1c0d387f7efb3
#
_entry.id   df2c09cf560d7d85e8a1c0d387f7efb3
#
_cell.length_a   1.000
_cell.length_b   1.000
_cell.length_c   1.000
_cell.angle_alpha   90.00
_cell.angle_beta   90.00
_cell.angle_gamma   90.00
#
_symmetry.space_group_name_H-M   'P 1'
#
loop_
_entity.id
_entity.type
_entity.pdbx_description
1 polymer ?
#
loop_
_entity_poly.entity_id
_entity_poly.type
_entity_poly.pdbx_seq_one_letter_code
_entity_poly.pdbx_strand_id
1 'polypeptide(L)'
;MNSTITYLKRIANAWQNSNLMLRILIGIVLGVSCALLFPGINGIAILGLLFVSSLKAIAPILVAVLVTSSVAKARKGLGNRFKTVLLLYISTTLIAAILAVFASHLFPVKVVLTNITGANNTAPGALGDVFRNIAQETMSNPITAIANANYLSILFWAIILGLALKKVASAQTIDTIHEWAEAVSQVVQWIIQCAPFGILGLVYSSVSESGLEIFTTYGKLLLLLVSCMLTVSLILNPILIGSLLKRNPYPLVFRCLKESAINAFFTRSSAANIPVNMALCKRMGLDEDFYSVSIPLGSTINMDGAAITITVMTLATCNTLGIETSLGSSLLLSILATLGACGASGVAGGSLLLIPMACSLFGINNNIAMQVVAVGFIIGVVQDSVETALNSSGDAMFTIAAEWHEKIKRGENIKM
;
A
#
# COMPACT_ATOMS: atom_id res chain seq x y z
N MET A 1 40.41 -3.80 24.76
CA MET A 1 39.79 -4.56 23.67
C MET A 1 38.47 -5.24 24.10
N ASN A 2 38.36 -5.87 25.28
CA ASN A 2 37.10 -6.50 25.73
C ASN A 2 35.94 -5.52 26.05
N SER A 3 36.22 -4.34 26.59
CA SER A 3 35.19 -3.32 26.89
C SER A 3 34.54 -2.74 25.64
N THR A 4 35.34 -2.48 24.58
CA THR A 4 34.86 -1.96 23.30
C THR A 4 33.96 -2.98 22.57
N ILE A 5 34.33 -4.27 22.60
CA ILE A 5 33.53 -5.37 22.03
C ILE A 5 32.20 -5.53 22.77
N THR A 6 32.22 -5.39 24.10
CA THR A 6 31.00 -5.48 24.93
C THR A 6 30.08 -4.28 24.66
N TYR A 7 30.64 -3.07 24.44
CA TYR A 7 29.87 -1.87 24.09
C TYR A 7 29.25 -1.99 22.71
N LEU A 8 30.00 -2.45 21.71
CA LEU A 8 29.49 -2.71 20.36
C LEU A 8 28.39 -3.76 20.34
N LYS A 9 28.53 -4.84 21.11
CA LYS A 9 27.46 -5.86 21.26
C LYS A 9 26.19 -5.28 21.90
N ARG A 10 26.34 -4.40 22.91
CA ARG A 10 25.17 -3.71 23.51
C ARG A 10 24.47 -2.80 22.53
N ILE A 11 25.19 -2.04 21.72
CA ILE A 11 24.62 -1.17 20.68
C ILE A 11 23.94 -2.04 19.62
N ALA A 12 24.57 -3.11 19.14
CA ALA A 12 23.97 -4.01 18.15
C ALA A 12 22.69 -4.66 18.67
N ASN A 13 22.67 -5.12 19.93
CA ASN A 13 21.47 -5.69 20.55
C ASN A 13 20.37 -4.62 20.76
N ALA A 14 20.72 -3.42 21.16
CA ALA A 14 19.78 -2.31 21.29
C ALA A 14 19.18 -1.94 19.93
N TRP A 15 20.00 -1.95 18.86
CA TRP A 15 19.56 -1.73 17.49
C TRP A 15 18.62 -2.84 17.02
N GLN A 16 18.96 -4.09 17.21
CA GLN A 16 18.12 -5.23 16.79
C GLN A 16 16.77 -5.28 17.53
N ASN A 17 16.75 -4.90 18.79
CA ASN A 17 15.54 -4.87 19.63
C ASN A 17 14.72 -3.58 19.45
N SER A 18 15.23 -2.57 18.73
CA SER A 18 14.50 -1.34 18.48
C SER A 18 13.49 -1.49 17.35
N ASN A 19 12.40 -0.72 17.40
CA ASN A 19 11.38 -0.69 16.36
C ASN A 19 12.00 -0.17 15.03
N LEU A 20 11.61 -0.78 13.90
CA LEU A 20 12.04 -0.38 12.55
C LEU A 20 11.78 1.11 12.28
N MET A 21 10.66 1.65 12.77
CA MET A 21 10.31 3.07 12.67
C MET A 21 11.39 3.96 13.29
N LEU A 22 11.84 3.65 14.51
CA LEU A 22 12.91 4.39 15.18
C LEU A 22 14.23 4.32 14.40
N ARG A 23 14.58 3.14 13.88
CA ARG A 23 15.77 2.95 13.06
C ARG A 23 15.72 3.78 11.77
N ILE A 24 14.57 3.88 11.12
CA ILE A 24 14.36 4.72 9.93
C ILE A 24 14.48 6.20 10.28
N LEU A 25 13.88 6.65 11.39
CA LEU A 25 14.04 8.05 11.87
C LEU A 25 15.51 8.41 12.11
N ILE A 26 16.27 7.52 12.75
CA ILE A 26 17.71 7.69 12.91
C ILE A 26 18.41 7.79 11.55
N GLY A 27 18.03 6.93 10.57
CA GLY A 27 18.53 6.97 9.21
C GLY A 27 18.28 8.32 8.52
N ILE A 28 17.07 8.87 8.67
CA ILE A 28 16.70 10.20 8.14
C ILE A 28 17.59 11.29 8.77
N VAL A 29 17.68 11.33 10.10
CA VAL A 29 18.48 12.35 10.81
C VAL A 29 19.95 12.27 10.41
N LEU A 30 20.51 11.06 10.35
CA LEU A 30 21.89 10.85 9.91
C LEU A 30 22.09 11.25 8.43
N GLY A 31 21.13 10.94 7.55
CA GLY A 31 21.14 11.30 6.14
C GLY A 31 21.21 12.83 5.95
N VAL A 32 20.35 13.57 6.65
CA VAL A 32 20.35 15.04 6.66
C VAL A 32 21.68 15.57 7.19
N SER A 33 22.12 15.07 8.34
CA SER A 33 23.36 15.53 8.98
C SER A 33 24.57 15.27 8.09
N CYS A 34 24.67 14.10 7.47
CA CYS A 34 25.76 13.79 6.55
C CYS A 34 25.70 14.65 5.29
N ALA A 35 24.52 14.96 4.74
CA ALA A 35 24.39 15.82 3.57
C ALA A 35 24.85 17.26 3.84
N LEU A 36 24.56 17.78 5.04
CA LEU A 36 24.97 19.14 5.43
C LEU A 36 26.45 19.25 5.80
N LEU A 37 26.98 18.23 6.47
CA LEU A 37 28.39 18.27 6.98
C LEU A 37 29.40 17.77 5.94
N PHE A 38 29.02 16.85 5.09
CA PHE A 38 29.91 16.15 4.16
C PHE A 38 29.26 16.04 2.76
N PRO A 39 28.95 17.14 2.08
CA PRO A 39 28.41 17.10 0.73
C PRO A 39 29.41 16.46 -0.24
N GLY A 40 28.93 15.61 -1.17
CA GLY A 40 29.76 15.04 -2.24
C GLY A 40 30.36 13.66 -1.94
N ILE A 41 30.04 13.01 -0.82
CA ILE A 41 30.49 11.62 -0.56
C ILE A 41 29.58 10.61 -1.27
N ASN A 42 29.93 10.23 -2.50
CA ASN A 42 29.16 9.29 -3.31
C ASN A 42 28.91 7.91 -2.63
N GLY A 43 29.79 7.50 -1.72
CA GLY A 43 29.64 6.23 -0.99
C GLY A 43 28.38 6.13 -0.14
N ILE A 44 27.88 7.26 0.39
CA ILE A 44 26.64 7.28 1.18
C ILE A 44 25.42 7.13 0.27
N ALA A 45 25.43 7.78 -0.89
CA ALA A 45 24.37 7.69 -1.89
C ALA A 45 24.16 6.25 -2.42
N ILE A 46 25.22 5.44 -2.49
CA ILE A 46 25.17 4.04 -2.93
C ILE A 46 24.21 3.21 -2.07
N LEU A 47 24.11 3.48 -0.77
CA LEU A 47 23.17 2.76 0.12
C LEU A 47 21.73 2.93 -0.33
N GLY A 48 21.34 4.14 -0.71
CA GLY A 48 20.02 4.43 -1.27
C GLY A 48 19.78 3.73 -2.61
N LEU A 49 20.77 3.81 -3.50
CA LEU A 49 20.72 3.15 -4.80
C LEU A 49 20.53 1.62 -4.67
N LEU A 50 21.30 0.96 -3.82
CA LEU A 50 21.21 -0.49 -3.59
C LEU A 50 19.84 -0.88 -3.04
N PHE A 51 19.31 -0.11 -2.09
CA PHE A 51 18.00 -0.36 -1.51
C PHE A 51 16.89 -0.30 -2.56
N VAL A 52 16.83 0.79 -3.34
CA VAL A 52 15.82 0.96 -4.40
C VAL A 52 15.98 -0.08 -5.51
N SER A 53 17.22 -0.40 -5.91
CA SER A 53 17.50 -1.43 -6.91
C SER A 53 17.04 -2.82 -6.46
N SER A 54 17.22 -3.16 -5.18
CA SER A 54 16.74 -4.43 -4.61
C SER A 54 15.21 -4.52 -4.65
N LEU A 55 14.51 -3.43 -4.29
CA LEU A 55 13.05 -3.38 -4.38
C LEU A 55 12.57 -3.48 -5.83
N LYS A 56 13.22 -2.74 -6.74
CA LYS A 56 12.91 -2.80 -8.19
C LYS A 56 13.06 -4.21 -8.75
N ALA A 57 14.07 -4.96 -8.33
CA ALA A 57 14.33 -6.30 -8.82
C ALA A 57 13.26 -7.31 -8.39
N ILE A 58 12.74 -7.21 -7.16
CA ILE A 58 11.78 -8.18 -6.62
C ILE A 58 10.31 -7.80 -6.92
N ALA A 59 10.00 -6.52 -7.17
CA ALA A 59 8.63 -6.03 -7.27
C ALA A 59 7.79 -6.72 -8.37
N PRO A 60 8.28 -7.01 -9.59
CA PRO A 60 7.50 -7.70 -10.61
C PRO A 60 7.06 -9.10 -10.18
N ILE A 61 7.97 -9.86 -9.55
CA ILE A 61 7.70 -11.21 -9.04
C ILE A 61 6.69 -11.12 -7.88
N LEU A 62 6.89 -10.17 -6.97
CA LEU A 62 5.98 -9.95 -5.84
C LEU A 62 4.55 -9.73 -6.33
N VAL A 63 4.33 -8.80 -7.25
CA VAL A 63 2.99 -8.50 -7.80
C VAL A 63 2.39 -9.74 -8.47
N ALA A 64 3.17 -10.45 -9.29
CA ALA A 64 2.70 -11.65 -9.96
C ALA A 64 2.19 -12.72 -8.99
N VAL A 65 3.00 -13.09 -7.98
CA VAL A 65 2.64 -14.20 -7.08
C VAL A 65 1.58 -13.80 -6.05
N LEU A 66 1.63 -12.57 -5.51
CA LEU A 66 0.65 -12.11 -4.52
C LEU A 66 -0.74 -12.00 -5.11
N VAL A 67 -0.89 -11.34 -6.27
CA VAL A 67 -2.19 -11.20 -6.93
C VAL A 67 -2.74 -12.56 -7.35
N THR A 68 -1.91 -13.43 -7.93
CA THR A 68 -2.33 -14.79 -8.31
C THR A 68 -2.81 -15.57 -7.07
N SER A 69 -2.05 -15.55 -5.98
CA SER A 69 -2.38 -16.24 -4.73
C SER A 69 -3.68 -15.71 -4.13
N SER A 70 -3.83 -14.38 -4.02
CA SER A 70 -5.02 -13.73 -3.45
C SER A 70 -6.30 -14.07 -4.22
N VAL A 71 -6.24 -14.02 -5.56
CA VAL A 71 -7.39 -14.35 -6.42
C VAL A 71 -7.72 -15.84 -6.36
N ALA A 72 -6.72 -16.73 -6.36
CA ALA A 72 -6.92 -18.18 -6.29
C ALA A 72 -7.51 -18.60 -4.95
N LYS A 73 -7.08 -17.99 -3.84
CA LYS A 73 -7.50 -18.34 -2.47
C LYS A 73 -8.86 -17.77 -2.08
N ALA A 74 -9.39 -16.80 -2.82
CA ALA A 74 -10.70 -16.20 -2.54
C ALA A 74 -11.82 -17.23 -2.50
N ARG A 75 -12.36 -17.55 -1.31
CA ARG A 75 -13.34 -18.62 -1.09
C ARG A 75 -14.75 -18.25 -1.59
N LYS A 76 -15.51 -19.26 -2.04
CA LYS A 76 -16.97 -19.17 -2.27
C LYS A 76 -17.68 -19.72 -1.02
N GLY A 77 -18.73 -19.01 -0.51
CA GLY A 77 -19.75 -19.73 0.24
C GLY A 77 -19.99 -19.42 1.72
N LEU A 78 -19.63 -18.24 2.25
CA LEU A 78 -19.95 -17.88 3.65
C LEU A 78 -21.27 -17.07 3.80
N GLY A 79 -22.24 -17.26 2.88
CA GLY A 79 -23.56 -16.62 2.96
C GLY A 79 -23.57 -15.12 2.62
N ASN A 80 -24.71 -14.46 2.94
CA ASN A 80 -24.94 -13.05 2.58
C ASN A 80 -24.00 -12.08 3.31
N ARG A 81 -23.65 -12.34 4.57
CA ARG A 81 -22.73 -11.50 5.35
C ARG A 81 -21.32 -11.45 4.73
N PHE A 82 -20.87 -12.55 4.13
CA PHE A 82 -19.59 -12.58 3.42
C PHE A 82 -19.62 -11.76 2.13
N LYS A 83 -20.73 -11.84 1.37
CA LYS A 83 -20.94 -10.97 0.21
C LYS A 83 -20.94 -9.50 0.61
N THR A 84 -21.59 -9.15 1.71
CA THR A 84 -21.66 -7.79 2.23
C THR A 84 -20.28 -7.27 2.62
N VAL A 85 -19.48 -8.04 3.38
CA VAL A 85 -18.15 -7.59 3.79
C VAL A 85 -17.20 -7.46 2.60
N LEU A 86 -17.24 -8.39 1.65
CA LEU A 86 -16.43 -8.35 0.43
C LEU A 86 -16.78 -7.12 -0.41
N LEU A 87 -18.07 -6.82 -0.55
CA LEU A 87 -18.55 -5.65 -1.28
C LEU A 87 -18.11 -4.35 -0.57
N LEU A 88 -18.16 -4.30 0.77
CA LEU A 88 -17.66 -3.18 1.54
C LEU A 88 -16.16 -2.98 1.29
N TYR A 89 -15.33 -4.01 1.42
CA TYR A 89 -13.88 -3.93 1.20
C TYR A 89 -13.53 -3.36 -0.18
N ILE A 90 -14.12 -3.90 -1.24
CA ILE A 90 -13.81 -3.44 -2.61
C ILE A 90 -14.38 -2.04 -2.87
N SER A 91 -15.62 -1.76 -2.41
CA SER A 91 -16.25 -0.47 -2.66
C SER A 91 -15.58 0.67 -1.89
N THR A 92 -15.16 0.45 -0.63
CA THR A 92 -14.45 1.46 0.16
C THR A 92 -13.09 1.75 -0.44
N THR A 93 -12.34 0.73 -0.86
CA THR A 93 -11.05 0.90 -1.52
C THR A 93 -11.19 1.70 -2.83
N LEU A 94 -12.23 1.45 -3.63
CA LEU A 94 -12.51 2.24 -4.83
C LEU A 94 -12.91 3.68 -4.49
N ILE A 95 -13.79 3.89 -3.51
CA ILE A 95 -14.21 5.23 -3.06
C ILE A 95 -13.00 6.01 -2.51
N ALA A 96 -12.11 5.36 -1.79
CA ALA A 96 -10.87 5.94 -1.27
C ALA A 96 -9.94 6.40 -2.40
N ALA A 97 -9.78 5.59 -3.45
CA ALA A 97 -9.02 5.95 -4.65
C ALA A 97 -9.66 7.12 -5.40
N ILE A 98 -10.99 7.12 -5.57
CA ILE A 98 -11.73 8.23 -6.20
C ILE A 98 -11.58 9.53 -5.39
N LEU A 99 -11.71 9.47 -4.07
CA LEU A 99 -11.43 10.63 -3.19
C LEU A 99 -10.02 11.16 -3.43
N ALA A 100 -9.02 10.28 -3.50
CA ALA A 100 -7.64 10.64 -3.75
C ALA A 100 -7.46 11.34 -5.11
N VAL A 101 -8.17 10.91 -6.15
CA VAL A 101 -8.20 11.60 -7.46
C VAL A 101 -8.72 13.03 -7.31
N PHE A 102 -9.89 13.21 -6.71
CA PHE A 102 -10.48 14.54 -6.54
C PHE A 102 -9.59 15.44 -5.67
N ALA A 103 -9.05 14.92 -4.57
CA ALA A 103 -8.15 15.65 -3.70
C ALA A 103 -6.85 16.06 -4.43
N SER A 104 -6.27 15.18 -5.25
CA SER A 104 -5.05 15.47 -6.01
C SER A 104 -5.26 16.52 -7.12
N HIS A 105 -6.46 16.59 -7.71
CA HIS A 105 -6.81 17.64 -8.67
C HIS A 105 -7.08 18.98 -7.98
N LEU A 106 -7.71 18.95 -6.80
CA LEU A 106 -8.01 20.16 -6.03
C LEU A 106 -6.76 20.75 -5.38
N PHE A 107 -5.86 19.90 -4.92
CA PHE A 107 -4.61 20.26 -4.25
C PHE A 107 -3.41 19.62 -4.98
N PRO A 108 -3.03 20.11 -6.16
CA PRO A 108 -1.94 19.53 -6.93
C PRO A 108 -0.62 19.65 -6.17
N VAL A 109 -0.03 18.50 -5.86
CA VAL A 109 1.29 18.39 -5.22
C VAL A 109 2.30 17.83 -6.22
N LYS A 110 3.59 18.09 -5.94
CA LYS A 110 4.71 17.58 -6.75
C LYS A 110 5.60 16.70 -5.90
N VAL A 111 6.35 15.82 -6.55
CA VAL A 111 7.45 15.05 -5.95
C VAL A 111 8.78 15.60 -6.45
N VAL A 112 9.83 15.49 -5.65
CA VAL A 112 11.18 15.83 -6.10
C VAL A 112 11.79 14.61 -6.77
N LEU A 113 12.11 14.73 -8.04
CA LEU A 113 12.72 13.68 -8.85
C LEU A 113 14.11 14.16 -9.30
N THR A 114 15.08 13.27 -9.26
CA THR A 114 16.44 13.51 -9.72
C THR A 114 16.59 12.91 -11.13
N ASN A 115 17.38 13.55 -12.01
CA ASN A 115 17.69 13.02 -13.35
C ASN A 115 16.47 12.64 -14.21
N ILE A 116 15.62 13.60 -14.52
CA ILE A 116 14.40 13.43 -15.36
C ILE A 116 14.75 13.20 -16.86
N THR A 117 15.95 12.76 -17.18
CA THR A 117 16.36 12.48 -18.56
C THR A 117 15.59 11.26 -19.10
N GLY A 118 14.79 11.46 -20.15
CA GLY A 118 14.05 10.40 -20.83
C GLY A 118 12.53 10.36 -20.54
N ALA A 119 11.98 11.36 -19.86
CA ALA A 119 10.53 11.50 -19.82
C ALA A 119 10.06 11.96 -21.23
N ASN A 120 9.50 11.04 -22.00
CA ASN A 120 8.68 11.42 -23.15
C ASN A 120 7.38 12.02 -22.60
N ASN A 121 7.36 13.37 -22.47
CA ASN A 121 6.20 14.13 -21.99
C ASN A 121 5.09 14.19 -23.06
N THR A 122 4.70 13.07 -23.61
CA THR A 122 3.50 13.01 -24.44
C THR A 122 2.32 12.84 -23.52
N ALA A 123 1.52 13.90 -23.37
CA ALA A 123 0.22 13.81 -22.75
C ALA A 123 -0.51 12.59 -23.31
N PRO A 124 -1.18 11.77 -22.48
CA PRO A 124 -2.03 10.72 -23.00
C PRO A 124 -2.98 11.31 -24.03
N GLY A 125 -3.00 10.74 -25.24
CA GLY A 125 -3.88 11.16 -26.32
C GLY A 125 -5.37 11.09 -25.91
N ALA A 126 -6.28 11.21 -26.86
CA ALA A 126 -7.71 11.02 -26.59
C ALA A 126 -7.94 9.71 -25.80
N LEU A 127 -8.96 9.65 -24.93
CA LEU A 127 -9.28 8.46 -24.11
C LEU A 127 -9.21 7.14 -24.91
N GLY A 128 -9.52 7.17 -26.20
CA GLY A 128 -9.41 6.03 -27.11
C GLY A 128 -7.96 5.53 -27.28
N ASP A 129 -6.99 6.44 -27.35
CA ASP A 129 -5.56 6.08 -27.49
C ASP A 129 -5.04 5.50 -26.19
N VAL A 130 -5.47 6.04 -25.04
CA VAL A 130 -5.14 5.50 -23.72
C VAL A 130 -5.66 4.07 -23.59
N PHE A 131 -6.93 3.81 -23.93
CA PHE A 131 -7.51 2.47 -23.91
C PHE A 131 -6.78 1.51 -24.86
N ARG A 132 -6.42 1.96 -26.06
CA ARG A 132 -5.69 1.14 -27.03
C ARG A 132 -4.31 0.75 -26.53
N ASN A 133 -3.57 1.70 -25.97
CA ASN A 133 -2.25 1.46 -25.40
C ASN A 133 -2.32 0.50 -24.21
N ILE A 134 -3.27 0.70 -23.28
CA ILE A 134 -3.51 -0.20 -22.16
C ILE A 134 -3.82 -1.61 -22.65
N ALA A 135 -4.70 -1.78 -23.66
CA ALA A 135 -5.06 -3.07 -24.18
C ALA A 135 -3.86 -3.80 -24.82
N GLN A 136 -3.01 -3.07 -25.54
CA GLN A 136 -1.80 -3.63 -26.15
C GLN A 136 -0.75 -4.03 -25.11
N GLU A 137 -0.47 -3.17 -24.13
CA GLU A 137 0.48 -3.45 -23.06
C GLU A 137 0.01 -4.59 -22.15
N THR A 138 -1.28 -4.66 -21.88
CA THR A 138 -1.90 -5.69 -21.03
C THR A 138 -1.74 -7.10 -21.61
N MET A 139 -1.80 -7.24 -22.94
CA MET A 139 -1.78 -8.53 -23.63
C MET A 139 -0.35 -9.01 -23.97
N SER A 140 0.69 -8.44 -23.38
CA SER A 140 2.07 -8.87 -23.63
C SER A 140 2.37 -10.26 -23.03
N ASN A 141 3.42 -10.91 -23.50
CA ASN A 141 3.83 -12.21 -22.98
C ASN A 141 4.12 -12.13 -21.47
N PRO A 142 3.56 -13.00 -20.61
CA PRO A 142 3.68 -12.90 -19.17
C PRO A 142 5.12 -12.99 -18.65
N ILE A 143 5.99 -13.79 -19.29
CA ILE A 143 7.40 -13.92 -18.89
C ILE A 143 8.15 -12.64 -19.25
N THR A 144 7.95 -12.12 -20.45
CA THR A 144 8.52 -10.85 -20.89
C THR A 144 8.00 -9.67 -20.04
N ALA A 145 6.72 -9.71 -19.64
CA ALA A 145 6.14 -8.73 -18.76
C ALA A 145 6.85 -8.66 -17.39
N ILE A 146 7.14 -9.82 -16.79
CA ILE A 146 7.90 -9.90 -15.54
C ILE A 146 9.33 -9.39 -15.74
N ALA A 147 10.01 -9.84 -16.80
CA ALA A 147 11.40 -9.46 -17.09
C ALA A 147 11.56 -7.95 -17.33
N ASN A 148 10.59 -7.32 -17.99
CA ASN A 148 10.60 -5.89 -18.32
C ASN A 148 9.84 -5.02 -17.32
N ALA A 149 9.33 -5.59 -16.23
CA ALA A 149 8.50 -4.91 -15.23
C ALA A 149 7.27 -4.20 -15.84
N ASN A 150 6.60 -4.84 -16.81
CA ASN A 150 5.31 -4.36 -17.34
C ASN A 150 4.18 -4.75 -16.38
N TYR A 151 3.92 -3.89 -15.40
CA TYR A 151 2.99 -4.19 -14.30
C TYR A 151 1.54 -4.34 -14.75
N LEU A 152 1.09 -3.67 -15.82
CA LEU A 152 -0.27 -3.85 -16.36
C LEU A 152 -0.48 -5.28 -16.84
N SER A 153 0.46 -5.79 -17.62
CA SER A 153 0.41 -7.17 -18.12
C SER A 153 0.59 -8.18 -16.98
N ILE A 154 1.50 -7.91 -16.03
CA ILE A 154 1.70 -8.77 -14.86
C ILE A 154 0.38 -8.89 -14.06
N LEU A 155 -0.29 -7.76 -13.77
CA LEU A 155 -1.55 -7.75 -13.03
C LEU A 155 -2.64 -8.52 -13.78
N PHE A 156 -2.80 -8.28 -15.09
CA PHE A 156 -3.77 -8.96 -15.93
C PHE A 156 -3.57 -10.49 -15.89
N TRP A 157 -2.37 -10.96 -16.19
CA TRP A 157 -2.08 -12.39 -16.19
C TRP A 157 -2.16 -13.02 -14.81
N ALA A 158 -1.79 -12.30 -13.75
CA ALA A 158 -1.93 -12.76 -12.38
C ALA A 158 -3.41 -12.96 -11.99
N ILE A 159 -4.30 -12.05 -12.40
CA ILE A 159 -5.74 -12.20 -12.18
C ILE A 159 -6.29 -13.39 -12.97
N ILE A 160 -5.99 -13.48 -14.28
CA ILE A 160 -6.47 -14.58 -15.15
C ILE A 160 -5.99 -15.93 -14.63
N LEU A 161 -4.70 -16.03 -14.28
CA LEU A 161 -4.11 -17.27 -13.75
C LEU A 161 -4.72 -17.62 -12.38
N GLY A 162 -4.92 -16.64 -11.50
CA GLY A 162 -5.58 -16.84 -10.21
C GLY A 162 -7.01 -17.36 -10.36
N LEU A 163 -7.78 -16.81 -11.30
CA LEU A 163 -9.14 -17.30 -11.61
C LEU A 163 -9.14 -18.72 -12.19
N ALA A 164 -8.19 -19.04 -13.08
CA ALA A 164 -8.03 -20.37 -13.63
C ALA A 164 -7.67 -21.39 -12.53
N LEU A 165 -6.68 -21.08 -11.70
CA LEU A 165 -6.28 -21.91 -10.56
C LEU A 165 -7.44 -22.15 -9.59
N LYS A 166 -8.23 -21.13 -9.27
CA LYS A 166 -9.43 -21.24 -8.44
C LYS A 166 -10.43 -22.25 -8.99
N LYS A 167 -10.46 -22.46 -10.32
CA LYS A 167 -11.38 -23.38 -10.99
C LYS A 167 -10.86 -24.81 -11.05
N VAL A 168 -9.56 -25.01 -11.27
CA VAL A 168 -8.97 -26.30 -11.61
C VAL A 168 -8.00 -26.87 -10.58
N ALA A 169 -7.42 -26.02 -9.72
CA ALA A 169 -6.38 -26.46 -8.79
C ALA A 169 -6.99 -27.16 -7.55
N SER A 170 -6.25 -28.13 -7.01
CA SER A 170 -6.53 -28.71 -5.70
C SER A 170 -6.25 -27.71 -4.58
N ALA A 171 -6.82 -27.96 -3.39
CA ALA A 171 -6.54 -27.14 -2.21
C ALA A 171 -5.04 -27.09 -1.90
N GLN A 172 -4.35 -28.23 -2.00
CA GLN A 172 -2.91 -28.34 -1.77
C GLN A 172 -2.11 -27.47 -2.74
N THR A 173 -2.49 -27.43 -4.03
CA THR A 173 -1.83 -26.57 -5.04
C THR A 173 -2.01 -25.09 -4.71
N ILE A 174 -3.21 -24.68 -4.26
CA ILE A 174 -3.50 -23.29 -3.86
C ILE A 174 -2.67 -22.91 -2.63
N ASP A 175 -2.54 -23.81 -1.65
CA ASP A 175 -1.72 -23.58 -0.46
C ASP A 175 -0.23 -23.47 -0.82
N THR A 176 0.28 -24.31 -1.73
CA THR A 176 1.67 -24.20 -2.24
C THR A 176 1.93 -22.84 -2.91
N ILE A 177 0.99 -22.35 -3.75
CA ILE A 177 1.11 -21.03 -4.38
C ILE A 177 1.12 -19.91 -3.33
N HIS A 178 0.34 -20.08 -2.27
CA HIS A 178 0.35 -19.14 -1.15
C HIS A 178 1.69 -19.14 -0.40
N GLU A 179 2.26 -20.30 -0.14
CA GLU A 179 3.59 -20.42 0.46
C GLU A 179 4.67 -19.74 -0.38
N TRP A 180 4.60 -19.85 -1.71
CA TRP A 180 5.47 -19.10 -2.61
C TRP A 180 5.29 -17.58 -2.49
N ALA A 181 4.05 -17.12 -2.40
CA ALA A 181 3.75 -15.69 -2.21
C ALA A 181 4.28 -15.19 -0.85
N GLU A 182 4.15 -15.99 0.21
CA GLU A 182 4.73 -15.69 1.53
C GLU A 182 6.26 -15.66 1.49
N ALA A 183 6.90 -16.61 0.77
CA ALA A 183 8.35 -16.63 0.64
C ALA A 183 8.89 -15.38 -0.08
N VAL A 184 8.24 -14.94 -1.17
CA VAL A 184 8.60 -13.70 -1.86
C VAL A 184 8.35 -12.48 -0.96
N SER A 185 7.24 -12.44 -0.22
CA SER A 185 6.95 -11.39 0.76
C SER A 185 8.03 -11.35 1.85
N GLN A 186 8.53 -12.51 2.29
CA GLN A 186 9.62 -12.58 3.27
C GLN A 186 10.93 -11.98 2.73
N VAL A 187 11.26 -12.19 1.45
CA VAL A 187 12.40 -11.53 0.79
C VAL A 187 12.24 -10.02 0.81
N VAL A 188 11.05 -9.51 0.49
CA VAL A 188 10.75 -8.06 0.57
C VAL A 188 10.91 -7.55 2.00
N GLN A 189 10.44 -8.29 3.01
CA GLN A 189 10.64 -7.90 4.40
C GLN A 189 12.13 -7.81 4.78
N TRP A 190 12.99 -8.72 4.31
CA TRP A 190 14.43 -8.63 4.52
C TRP A 190 15.03 -7.38 3.89
N ILE A 191 14.62 -7.04 2.66
CA ILE A 191 15.04 -5.79 2.02
C ILE A 191 14.57 -4.57 2.84
N ILE A 192 13.30 -4.58 3.32
CA ILE A 192 12.74 -3.50 4.15
C ILE A 192 13.47 -3.37 5.50
N GLN A 193 14.00 -4.45 6.06
CA GLN A 193 14.85 -4.36 7.27
C GLN A 193 16.15 -3.57 7.02
N CYS A 194 16.61 -3.46 5.77
CA CYS A 194 17.73 -2.61 5.36
C CYS A 194 17.33 -1.15 5.11
N ALA A 195 16.03 -0.81 5.19
CA ALA A 195 15.51 0.54 4.93
C ALA A 195 16.20 1.64 5.75
N PRO A 196 16.59 1.49 7.03
CA PRO A 196 17.29 2.54 7.76
C PRO A 196 18.55 3.04 7.03
N PHE A 197 19.33 2.13 6.45
CA PHE A 197 20.53 2.44 5.68
C PHE A 197 20.19 2.96 4.28
N GLY A 198 19.18 2.34 3.62
CA GLY A 198 18.71 2.78 2.32
C GLY A 198 18.16 4.20 2.36
N ILE A 199 17.32 4.51 3.36
CA ILE A 199 16.71 5.83 3.54
C ILE A 199 17.77 6.86 3.94
N LEU A 200 18.76 6.51 4.75
CA LEU A 200 19.91 7.37 5.01
C LEU A 200 20.55 7.82 3.68
N GLY A 201 20.84 6.88 2.77
CA GLY A 201 21.43 7.20 1.47
C GLY A 201 20.51 8.02 0.56
N LEU A 202 19.20 7.72 0.54
CA LEU A 202 18.21 8.48 -0.23
C LEU A 202 18.06 9.92 0.27
N VAL A 203 17.94 10.10 1.59
CA VAL A 203 17.83 11.43 2.20
C VAL A 203 19.11 12.22 1.98
N TYR A 204 20.28 11.58 2.13
CA TYR A 204 21.57 12.19 1.81
C TYR A 204 21.61 12.73 0.38
N SER A 205 21.27 11.93 -0.62
CA SER A 205 21.24 12.36 -2.02
C SER A 205 20.25 13.50 -2.24
N SER A 206 19.02 13.33 -1.73
CA SER A 206 17.96 14.31 -1.91
C SER A 206 18.28 15.67 -1.29
N VAL A 207 18.84 15.69 -0.07
CA VAL A 207 19.23 16.94 0.60
C VAL A 207 20.47 17.57 -0.03
N SER A 208 21.44 16.74 -0.50
CA SER A 208 22.62 17.24 -1.20
C SER A 208 22.29 17.91 -2.53
N GLU A 209 21.26 17.44 -3.24
CA GLU A 209 20.85 17.95 -4.55
C GLU A 209 19.84 19.11 -4.46
N SER A 210 18.85 19.02 -3.55
CA SER A 210 17.71 19.94 -3.48
C SER A 210 17.67 20.78 -2.19
N GLY A 211 18.61 20.62 -1.30
CA GLY A 211 18.63 21.32 -0.01
C GLY A 211 17.49 20.88 0.93
N LEU A 212 17.26 21.65 2.00
CA LEU A 212 16.21 21.36 2.99
C LEU A 212 14.79 21.69 2.51
N GLU A 213 14.64 22.40 1.39
CA GLU A 213 13.31 22.72 0.81
C GLU A 213 12.52 21.47 0.40
N ILE A 214 13.21 20.36 0.18
CA ILE A 214 12.60 19.07 -0.13
C ILE A 214 11.62 18.63 0.96
N PHE A 215 11.87 18.94 2.22
CA PHE A 215 10.98 18.59 3.33
C PHE A 215 9.67 19.36 3.30
N THR A 216 9.64 20.57 2.74
CA THR A 216 8.40 21.33 2.53
C THR A 216 7.53 20.65 1.46
N THR A 217 8.14 20.20 0.37
CA THR A 217 7.44 19.46 -0.69
C THR A 217 6.91 18.13 -0.18
N TYR A 218 7.72 17.36 0.54
CA TYR A 218 7.30 16.10 1.16
C TYR A 218 6.24 16.32 2.24
N GLY A 219 6.31 17.41 2.99
CA GLY A 219 5.29 17.79 3.97
C GLY A 219 3.93 18.02 3.33
N LYS A 220 3.87 18.73 2.19
CA LYS A 220 2.62 18.93 1.43
C LYS A 220 2.05 17.62 0.90
N LEU A 221 2.91 16.76 0.34
CA LEU A 221 2.52 15.44 -0.15
C LEU A 221 1.96 14.57 0.98
N LEU A 222 2.67 14.54 2.12
CA LEU A 222 2.24 13.79 3.29
C LEU A 222 0.93 14.31 3.88
N LEU A 223 0.76 15.65 3.91
CA LEU A 223 -0.48 16.26 4.36
C LEU A 223 -1.67 15.85 3.48
N LEU A 224 -1.51 15.83 2.16
CA LEU A 224 -2.55 15.38 1.24
C LEU A 224 -2.91 13.92 1.48
N LEU A 225 -1.90 13.04 1.55
CA LEU A 225 -2.09 11.61 1.81
C LEU A 225 -2.85 11.36 3.13
N VAL A 226 -2.35 11.93 4.22
CA VAL A 226 -2.95 11.75 5.56
C VAL A 226 -4.36 12.36 5.62
N SER A 227 -4.58 13.52 5.00
CA SER A 227 -5.91 14.13 4.95
C SER A 227 -6.93 13.27 4.21
N CYS A 228 -6.54 12.65 3.08
CA CYS A 228 -7.39 11.68 2.38
C CYS A 228 -7.70 10.46 3.27
N MET A 229 -6.68 9.88 3.91
CA MET A 229 -6.85 8.72 4.79
C MET A 229 -7.75 9.01 5.99
N LEU A 230 -7.59 10.17 6.63
CA LEU A 230 -8.45 10.60 7.73
C LEU A 230 -9.88 10.88 7.26
N THR A 231 -10.06 11.47 6.07
CA THR A 231 -11.39 11.69 5.48
C THR A 231 -12.11 10.36 5.23
N VAL A 232 -11.42 9.37 4.72
CA VAL A 232 -12.00 8.01 4.55
C VAL A 232 -12.35 7.42 5.91
N SER A 233 -11.44 7.43 6.85
CA SER A 233 -11.61 6.82 8.18
C SER A 233 -12.75 7.46 9.00
N LEU A 234 -12.83 8.80 9.00
CA LEU A 234 -13.68 9.56 9.91
C LEU A 234 -14.99 10.07 9.27
N ILE A 235 -15.08 10.04 7.92
CA ILE A 235 -16.24 10.56 7.21
C ILE A 235 -16.85 9.48 6.29
N LEU A 236 -16.09 8.95 5.31
CA LEU A 236 -16.67 8.07 4.30
C LEU A 236 -17.04 6.69 4.86
N ASN A 237 -16.16 6.04 5.62
CA ASN A 237 -16.45 4.76 6.24
C ASN A 237 -17.62 4.86 7.24
N PRO A 238 -17.69 5.88 8.13
CA PRO A 238 -18.89 6.12 8.95
C PRO A 238 -20.17 6.32 8.15
N ILE A 239 -20.15 7.09 7.06
CA ILE A 239 -21.34 7.27 6.20
C ILE A 239 -21.81 5.93 5.61
N LEU A 240 -20.89 5.12 5.09
CA LEU A 240 -21.23 3.81 4.53
C LEU A 240 -21.81 2.87 5.59
N ILE A 241 -21.19 2.79 6.76
CA ILE A 241 -21.67 1.95 7.87
C ILE A 241 -23.00 2.46 8.40
N GLY A 242 -23.14 3.78 8.58
CA GLY A 242 -24.38 4.41 9.02
C GLY A 242 -25.54 4.14 8.06
N SER A 243 -25.29 4.21 6.74
CA SER A 243 -26.29 3.89 5.73
C SER A 243 -26.67 2.41 5.72
N LEU A 244 -25.70 1.52 5.96
CA LEU A 244 -25.92 0.07 6.02
C LEU A 244 -26.70 -0.36 7.26
N LEU A 245 -26.31 0.15 8.44
CA LEU A 245 -26.90 -0.22 9.73
C LEU A 245 -28.13 0.61 10.10
N LYS A 246 -28.34 1.75 9.42
CA LYS A 246 -29.38 2.76 9.75
C LYS A 246 -29.31 3.22 11.21
N ARG A 247 -28.12 3.32 11.77
CA ARG A 247 -27.81 3.72 13.14
C ARG A 247 -26.56 4.60 13.18
N ASN A 248 -26.31 5.27 14.30
CA ASN A 248 -25.09 6.05 14.49
C ASN A 248 -23.85 5.13 14.42
N PRO A 249 -22.93 5.29 13.43
CA PRO A 249 -21.78 4.42 13.25
C PRO A 249 -20.61 4.75 14.20
N TYR A 250 -20.56 5.98 14.75
CA TYR A 250 -19.37 6.47 15.45
C TYR A 250 -18.95 5.67 16.68
N PRO A 251 -19.85 5.09 17.50
CA PRO A 251 -19.42 4.19 18.58
C PRO A 251 -18.57 3.02 18.09
N LEU A 252 -18.96 2.40 16.97
CA LEU A 252 -18.20 1.31 16.33
C LEU A 252 -16.88 1.84 15.76
N VAL A 253 -16.93 2.97 15.04
CA VAL A 253 -15.74 3.58 14.40
C VAL A 253 -14.66 3.87 15.43
N PHE A 254 -15.01 4.62 16.50
CA PHE A 254 -14.03 4.97 17.53
C PHE A 254 -13.52 3.76 18.30
N ARG A 255 -14.32 2.73 18.45
CA ARG A 255 -13.89 1.48 19.07
C ARG A 255 -12.86 0.78 18.20
N CYS A 256 -13.10 0.65 16.88
CA CYS A 256 -12.13 0.08 15.95
C CYS A 256 -10.84 0.90 15.86
N LEU A 257 -10.96 2.24 15.85
CA LEU A 257 -9.77 3.10 15.86
C LEU A 257 -8.94 2.90 17.14
N LYS A 258 -9.58 2.86 18.30
CA LYS A 258 -8.88 2.68 19.58
C LYS A 258 -8.24 1.30 19.72
N GLU A 259 -8.95 0.25 19.36
CA GLU A 259 -8.53 -1.13 19.65
C GLU A 259 -7.70 -1.76 18.51
N SER A 260 -7.87 -1.31 17.26
CA SER A 260 -7.17 -1.83 16.09
C SER A 260 -6.19 -0.84 15.49
N ALA A 261 -6.64 0.39 15.14
CA ALA A 261 -5.82 1.33 14.39
C ALA A 261 -4.54 1.72 15.12
N ILE A 262 -4.59 1.92 16.45
CA ILE A 262 -3.40 2.28 17.25
C ILE A 262 -2.33 1.20 17.14
N ASN A 263 -2.70 -0.07 17.28
CA ASN A 263 -1.74 -1.18 17.16
C ASN A 263 -1.21 -1.30 15.74
N ALA A 264 -2.09 -1.19 14.74
CA ALA A 264 -1.73 -1.25 13.33
C ALA A 264 -0.79 -0.09 12.92
N PHE A 265 -0.99 1.10 13.45
CA PHE A 265 -0.13 2.27 13.23
C PHE A 265 1.32 1.99 13.63
N PHE A 266 1.55 1.39 14.79
CA PHE A 266 2.91 1.12 15.27
C PHE A 266 3.54 -0.11 14.64
N THR A 267 2.75 -1.15 14.33
CA THR A 267 3.26 -2.38 13.71
C THR A 267 3.49 -2.24 12.22
N ARG A 268 2.76 -1.33 11.55
CA ARG A 268 2.77 -1.12 10.09
C ARG A 268 2.54 -2.43 9.32
N SER A 269 1.70 -3.31 9.89
CA SER A 269 1.39 -4.60 9.29
C SER A 269 -0.04 -5.01 9.62
N SER A 270 -0.91 -5.00 8.60
CA SER A 270 -2.29 -5.51 8.73
C SER A 270 -2.29 -7.01 9.08
N ALA A 271 -1.34 -7.78 8.56
CA ALA A 271 -1.19 -9.19 8.87
C ALA A 271 -0.86 -9.42 10.36
N ALA A 272 0.06 -8.63 10.93
CA ALA A 272 0.37 -8.70 12.36
C ALA A 272 -0.80 -8.27 13.26
N ASN A 273 -1.75 -7.50 12.70
CA ASN A 273 -2.92 -7.02 13.43
C ASN A 273 -4.13 -7.98 13.35
N ILE A 274 -4.06 -9.06 12.58
CA ILE A 274 -5.13 -10.08 12.47
C ILE A 274 -5.58 -10.58 13.85
N PRO A 275 -4.70 -11.02 14.76
CA PRO A 275 -5.14 -11.52 16.08
C PRO A 275 -5.85 -10.45 16.92
N VAL A 276 -5.45 -9.19 16.79
CA VAL A 276 -6.07 -8.05 17.49
C VAL A 276 -7.50 -7.84 16.99
N ASN A 277 -7.69 -7.83 15.68
CA ASN A 277 -8.99 -7.67 15.03
C ASN A 277 -9.92 -8.86 15.33
N MET A 278 -9.40 -10.09 15.30
CA MET A 278 -10.18 -11.28 15.67
C MET A 278 -10.62 -11.22 17.15
N ALA A 279 -9.72 -10.82 18.06
CA ALA A 279 -10.05 -10.64 19.46
C ALA A 279 -11.10 -9.53 19.68
N LEU A 280 -11.05 -8.45 18.89
CA LEU A 280 -12.07 -7.40 18.90
C LEU A 280 -13.42 -7.95 18.44
N CYS A 281 -13.48 -8.68 17.31
CA CYS A 281 -14.70 -9.30 16.80
C CYS A 281 -15.32 -10.27 17.82
N LYS A 282 -14.49 -11.08 18.48
CA LYS A 282 -14.92 -11.98 19.56
C LYS A 282 -15.56 -11.22 20.72
N ARG A 283 -14.94 -10.13 21.21
CA ARG A 283 -15.50 -9.27 22.27
C ARG A 283 -16.81 -8.59 21.87
N MET A 284 -16.99 -8.34 20.57
CA MET A 284 -18.23 -7.79 20.00
C MET A 284 -19.31 -8.85 19.78
N GLY A 285 -19.07 -10.12 20.13
CA GLY A 285 -20.03 -11.21 20.02
C GLY A 285 -20.33 -11.65 18.59
N LEU A 286 -19.32 -11.56 17.70
CA LEU A 286 -19.45 -12.06 16.32
C LEU A 286 -19.24 -13.58 16.28
N ASP A 287 -19.79 -14.18 15.23
CA ASP A 287 -19.63 -15.57 14.88
C ASP A 287 -18.17 -15.86 14.47
N GLU A 288 -17.54 -16.84 15.14
CA GLU A 288 -16.15 -17.22 14.93
C GLU A 288 -15.90 -17.74 13.51
N ASP A 289 -16.81 -18.53 12.94
CA ASP A 289 -16.70 -19.04 11.58
C ASP A 289 -16.67 -17.90 10.54
N PHE A 290 -17.28 -16.77 10.86
CA PHE A 290 -17.30 -15.61 9.98
C PHE A 290 -16.06 -14.74 10.11
N TYR A 291 -15.70 -14.28 11.34
CA TYR A 291 -14.58 -13.36 11.48
C TYR A 291 -13.22 -14.04 11.29
N SER A 292 -13.10 -15.36 11.54
CA SER A 292 -11.87 -16.11 11.26
C SER A 292 -11.52 -16.17 9.76
N VAL A 293 -12.49 -15.89 8.88
CA VAL A 293 -12.27 -15.83 7.44
C VAL A 293 -12.23 -14.38 6.95
N SER A 294 -13.16 -13.53 7.41
CA SER A 294 -13.28 -12.16 6.91
C SER A 294 -12.09 -11.28 7.33
N ILE A 295 -11.57 -11.41 8.55
CA ILE A 295 -10.44 -10.60 9.03
C ILE A 295 -9.13 -10.92 8.28
N PRO A 296 -8.68 -12.19 8.14
CA PRO A 296 -7.51 -12.49 7.32
C PRO A 296 -7.68 -12.09 5.85
N LEU A 297 -8.89 -12.20 5.30
CA LEU A 297 -9.14 -11.76 3.94
C LEU A 297 -9.07 -10.22 3.83
N GLY A 298 -9.67 -9.49 4.79
CA GLY A 298 -9.60 -8.03 4.87
C GLY A 298 -8.17 -7.53 4.87
N SER A 299 -7.29 -8.15 5.67
CA SER A 299 -5.88 -7.76 5.76
C SER A 299 -5.11 -7.81 4.42
N THR A 300 -5.70 -8.38 3.38
CA THR A 300 -5.13 -8.44 2.01
C THR A 300 -5.92 -7.69 0.96
N ILE A 301 -7.24 -7.51 1.11
CA ILE A 301 -8.09 -6.91 0.06
C ILE A 301 -8.74 -5.58 0.47
N ASN A 302 -8.84 -5.28 1.77
CA ASN A 302 -9.36 -4.01 2.27
C ASN A 302 -8.22 -3.00 2.43
N MET A 303 -7.86 -2.35 1.37
CA MET A 303 -6.63 -1.58 1.25
C MET A 303 -6.90 -0.12 0.85
N ASP A 304 -7.83 0.53 1.57
CA ASP A 304 -8.26 1.92 1.32
C ASP A 304 -7.05 2.88 1.28
N GLY A 305 -6.18 2.80 2.28
CA GLY A 305 -5.00 3.65 2.38
C GLY A 305 -3.95 3.36 1.30
N ALA A 306 -3.78 2.08 0.90
CA ALA A 306 -2.89 1.72 -0.19
C ALA A 306 -3.39 2.29 -1.53
N ALA A 307 -4.69 2.22 -1.79
CA ALA A 307 -5.28 2.80 -2.99
C ALA A 307 -5.12 4.33 -3.04
N ILE A 308 -5.25 5.03 -1.90
CA ILE A 308 -4.96 6.46 -1.76
C ILE A 308 -3.48 6.72 -2.09
N THR A 309 -2.57 5.97 -1.49
CA THR A 309 -1.12 6.13 -1.68
C THR A 309 -0.74 5.97 -3.14
N ILE A 310 -1.17 4.88 -3.78
CA ILE A 310 -0.91 4.61 -5.20
C ILE A 310 -1.42 5.77 -6.06
N THR A 311 -2.66 6.23 -5.84
CA THR A 311 -3.31 7.27 -6.62
C THR A 311 -2.63 8.63 -6.46
N VAL A 312 -2.42 9.09 -5.21
CA VAL A 312 -1.81 10.39 -4.92
C VAL A 312 -0.38 10.46 -5.43
N MET A 313 0.43 9.42 -5.17
CA MET A 313 1.82 9.39 -5.60
C MET A 313 1.96 9.40 -7.13
N THR A 314 1.09 8.69 -7.83
CA THR A 314 1.06 8.68 -9.30
C THR A 314 0.67 10.04 -9.86
N LEU A 315 -0.40 10.67 -9.37
CA LEU A 315 -0.84 11.99 -9.83
C LEU A 315 0.16 13.08 -9.47
N ALA A 316 0.80 13.00 -8.30
CA ALA A 316 1.90 13.91 -7.94
C ALA A 316 3.09 13.78 -8.91
N THR A 317 3.34 12.57 -9.42
CA THR A 317 4.37 12.33 -10.43
C THR A 317 3.97 12.94 -11.77
N CYS A 318 2.72 12.76 -12.22
CA CYS A 318 2.19 13.40 -13.41
C CYS A 318 2.33 14.94 -13.32
N ASN A 319 1.95 15.53 -12.18
CA ASN A 319 2.09 16.98 -11.93
C ASN A 319 3.56 17.44 -11.97
N THR A 320 4.50 16.61 -11.53
CA THR A 320 5.93 16.93 -11.57
C THR A 320 6.48 16.92 -12.99
N LEU A 321 6.05 15.93 -13.78
CA LEU A 321 6.47 15.75 -15.17
C LEU A 321 5.72 16.66 -16.17
N GLY A 322 4.71 17.40 -15.71
CA GLY A 322 3.86 18.21 -16.59
C GLY A 322 2.93 17.38 -17.49
N ILE A 323 2.62 16.14 -17.08
CA ILE A 323 1.68 15.27 -17.79
C ILE A 323 0.25 15.71 -17.42
N GLU A 324 -0.50 16.20 -18.38
CA GLU A 324 -1.91 16.54 -18.18
C GLU A 324 -2.75 15.27 -17.99
N THR A 325 -3.47 15.21 -16.87
CA THR A 325 -4.34 14.09 -16.56
C THR A 325 -5.80 14.50 -16.70
N SER A 326 -6.53 13.84 -17.61
CA SER A 326 -7.98 14.02 -17.71
C SER A 326 -8.68 13.35 -16.51
N LEU A 327 -9.88 13.84 -16.19
CA LEU A 327 -10.70 13.19 -15.14
C LEU A 327 -10.96 11.70 -15.48
N GLY A 328 -11.16 11.38 -16.77
CA GLY A 328 -11.38 10.01 -17.23
C GLY A 328 -10.17 9.10 -16.98
N SER A 329 -8.95 9.54 -17.34
CA SER A 329 -7.72 8.76 -17.08
C SER A 329 -7.46 8.62 -15.58
N SER A 330 -7.77 9.63 -14.79
CA SER A 330 -7.62 9.60 -13.33
C SER A 330 -8.64 8.65 -12.65
N LEU A 331 -9.87 8.57 -13.16
CA LEU A 331 -10.85 7.58 -12.69
C LEU A 331 -10.42 6.15 -13.07
N LEU A 332 -9.82 5.97 -14.26
CA LEU A 332 -9.24 4.69 -14.64
C LEU A 332 -8.08 4.30 -13.71
N LEU A 333 -7.26 5.28 -13.30
CA LEU A 333 -6.25 5.08 -12.26
C LEU A 333 -6.88 4.59 -10.95
N SER A 334 -8.06 5.11 -10.55
CA SER A 334 -8.75 4.64 -9.33
C SER A 334 -9.10 3.17 -9.39
N ILE A 335 -9.55 2.68 -10.55
CA ILE A 335 -9.84 1.26 -10.75
C ILE A 335 -8.55 0.43 -10.67
N LEU A 336 -7.50 0.87 -11.36
CA LEU A 336 -6.21 0.18 -11.38
C LEU A 336 -5.56 0.16 -9.99
N ALA A 337 -5.61 1.28 -9.26
CA ALA A 337 -5.11 1.39 -7.88
C ALA A 337 -5.89 0.45 -6.93
N THR A 338 -7.22 0.34 -7.09
CA THR A 338 -8.05 -0.58 -6.31
C THR A 338 -7.68 -2.03 -6.57
N LEU A 339 -7.56 -2.44 -7.83
CA LEU A 339 -7.16 -3.80 -8.20
C LEU A 339 -5.75 -4.13 -7.71
N GLY A 340 -4.82 -3.18 -7.85
CA GLY A 340 -3.46 -3.33 -7.35
C GLY A 340 -3.43 -3.43 -5.83
N ALA A 341 -4.12 -2.53 -5.14
CA ALA A 341 -4.20 -2.51 -3.69
C ALA A 341 -4.74 -3.83 -3.11
N CYS A 342 -5.78 -4.43 -3.73
CA CYS A 342 -6.28 -5.76 -3.35
C CYS A 342 -5.24 -6.89 -3.51
N GLY A 343 -4.16 -6.66 -4.25
CA GLY A 343 -3.02 -7.56 -4.37
C GLY A 343 -1.82 -7.15 -3.51
N ALA A 344 -1.90 -6.03 -2.80
CA ALA A 344 -0.84 -5.60 -1.90
C ALA A 344 -0.71 -6.58 -0.74
N SER A 345 0.52 -6.85 -0.33
CA SER A 345 0.76 -7.59 0.90
C SER A 345 0.53 -6.67 2.10
N GLY A 346 -0.13 -7.17 3.15
CA GLY A 346 -0.30 -6.46 4.43
C GLY A 346 1.01 -6.24 5.21
N VAL A 347 2.10 -5.99 4.50
CA VAL A 347 3.44 -5.69 5.04
C VAL A 347 3.82 -4.24 4.80
N ALA A 348 4.69 -3.71 5.65
CA ALA A 348 5.14 -2.32 5.57
C ALA A 348 5.70 -1.97 4.17
N GLY A 349 5.22 -0.86 3.61
CA GLY A 349 5.67 -0.36 2.30
C GLY A 349 5.17 -1.14 1.08
N GLY A 350 4.27 -2.11 1.26
CA GLY A 350 3.74 -2.95 0.16
C GLY A 350 3.05 -2.13 -0.93
N SER A 351 2.28 -1.10 -0.57
CA SER A 351 1.58 -0.21 -1.50
C SER A 351 2.53 0.58 -2.40
N LEU A 352 3.69 0.97 -1.89
CA LEU A 352 4.69 1.74 -2.64
C LEU A 352 5.21 0.97 -3.86
N LEU A 353 5.33 -0.35 -3.74
CA LEU A 353 5.81 -1.22 -4.83
C LEU A 353 4.80 -1.35 -5.98
N LEU A 354 3.57 -0.87 -5.80
CA LEU A 354 2.52 -0.84 -6.83
C LEU A 354 2.46 0.50 -7.58
N ILE A 355 3.18 1.53 -7.13
CA ILE A 355 3.25 2.82 -7.80
C ILE A 355 3.74 2.70 -9.25
N PRO A 356 4.76 1.89 -9.58
CA PRO A 356 5.20 1.72 -10.96
C PRO A 356 4.10 1.18 -11.90
N MET A 357 3.26 0.29 -11.41
CA MET A 357 2.08 -0.19 -12.13
C MET A 357 1.12 0.97 -12.49
N ALA A 358 0.82 1.82 -11.53
CA ALA A 358 -0.06 2.96 -11.74
C ALA A 358 0.58 4.05 -12.63
N CYS A 359 1.88 4.28 -12.49
CA CYS A 359 2.66 5.18 -13.33
C CYS A 359 2.68 4.75 -14.80
N SER A 360 2.70 3.44 -15.08
CA SER A 360 2.71 2.92 -16.46
C SER A 360 1.44 3.29 -17.23
N LEU A 361 0.30 3.50 -16.54
CA LEU A 361 -0.94 4.01 -17.13
C LEU A 361 -0.74 5.35 -17.88
N PHE A 362 0.19 6.17 -17.42
CA PHE A 362 0.52 7.49 -17.98
C PHE A 362 1.82 7.48 -18.79
N GLY A 363 2.33 6.32 -19.20
CA GLY A 363 3.56 6.17 -19.96
C GLY A 363 4.83 6.56 -19.18
N ILE A 364 4.75 6.67 -17.85
CA ILE A 364 5.89 6.99 -17.00
C ILE A 364 6.80 5.76 -16.89
N ASN A 365 8.06 5.92 -17.28
CA ASN A 365 8.99 4.80 -17.27
C ASN A 365 9.31 4.32 -15.84
N ASN A 366 9.70 3.04 -15.74
CA ASN A 366 9.93 2.40 -14.45
C ASN A 366 11.06 3.03 -13.62
N ASN A 367 12.05 3.68 -14.26
CA ASN A 367 13.14 4.34 -13.53
C ASN A 367 12.62 5.56 -12.76
N ILE A 368 11.76 6.35 -13.38
CA ILE A 368 11.11 7.50 -12.71
C ILE A 368 10.15 7.00 -11.64
N ALA A 369 9.32 6.00 -11.94
CA ALA A 369 8.40 5.42 -10.97
C ALA A 369 9.12 4.89 -9.72
N MET A 370 10.29 4.29 -9.87
CA MET A 370 11.09 3.81 -8.73
C MET A 370 11.72 4.95 -7.91
N GLN A 371 11.97 6.13 -8.49
CA GLN A 371 12.32 7.32 -7.70
C GLN A 371 11.14 7.75 -6.83
N VAL A 372 9.91 7.68 -7.36
CA VAL A 372 8.69 7.97 -6.58
C VAL A 372 8.52 6.98 -5.43
N VAL A 373 8.80 5.70 -5.66
CA VAL A 373 8.86 4.68 -4.60
C VAL A 373 9.88 5.06 -3.52
N ALA A 374 11.05 5.54 -3.92
CA ALA A 374 12.08 6.02 -2.98
C ALA A 374 11.58 7.20 -2.13
N VAL A 375 10.89 8.18 -2.74
CA VAL A 375 10.21 9.28 -2.01
C VAL A 375 9.19 8.71 -1.02
N GLY A 376 8.39 7.73 -1.46
CA GLY A 376 7.43 7.03 -0.60
C GLY A 376 8.08 6.42 0.63
N PHE A 377 9.25 5.80 0.51
CA PHE A 377 10.00 5.26 1.67
C PHE A 377 10.53 6.35 2.61
N ILE A 378 10.90 7.52 2.09
CA ILE A 378 11.34 8.65 2.93
C ILE A 378 10.19 9.15 3.82
N ILE A 379 8.99 9.33 3.25
CA ILE A 379 7.81 9.77 4.01
C ILE A 379 7.08 8.61 4.70
N GLY A 380 7.47 7.38 4.42
CA GLY A 380 6.77 6.15 4.76
C GLY A 380 6.63 5.87 6.25
N VAL A 381 7.45 6.51 7.11
CA VAL A 381 7.28 6.37 8.56
C VAL A 381 5.89 6.79 9.01
N VAL A 382 5.40 7.92 8.52
CA VAL A 382 4.06 8.44 8.87
C VAL A 382 3.01 7.91 7.90
N GLN A 383 3.29 7.99 6.59
CA GLN A 383 2.33 7.60 5.55
C GLN A 383 1.86 6.14 5.74
N ASP A 384 2.78 5.18 5.82
CA ASP A 384 2.50 3.76 5.94
C ASP A 384 1.89 3.38 7.30
N SER A 385 2.25 4.13 8.37
CA SER A 385 1.60 3.97 9.67
C SER A 385 0.11 4.35 9.64
N VAL A 386 -0.23 5.49 9.01
CA VAL A 386 -1.63 5.94 8.87
C VAL A 386 -2.38 5.06 7.88
N GLU A 387 -1.74 4.67 6.78
CA GLU A 387 -2.26 3.72 5.79
C GLU A 387 -2.69 2.41 6.47
N THR A 388 -1.78 1.80 7.22
CA THR A 388 -2.04 0.53 7.90
C THR A 388 -3.10 0.67 8.99
N ALA A 389 -3.11 1.78 9.71
CA ALA A 389 -4.13 2.07 10.71
C ALA A 389 -5.54 2.13 10.08
N LEU A 390 -5.67 2.80 8.93
CA LEU A 390 -6.92 2.87 8.16
C LEU A 390 -7.33 1.49 7.66
N ASN A 391 -6.45 0.78 6.95
CA ASN A 391 -6.74 -0.52 6.36
C ASN A 391 -7.18 -1.51 7.43
N SER A 392 -6.39 -1.68 8.47
CA SER A 392 -6.62 -2.71 9.48
C SER A 392 -7.81 -2.41 10.40
N SER A 393 -8.06 -1.14 10.76
CA SER A 393 -9.28 -0.80 11.49
C SER A 393 -10.53 -0.97 10.63
N GLY A 394 -10.43 -0.75 9.31
CA GLY A 394 -11.45 -1.05 8.33
C GLY A 394 -11.83 -2.53 8.30
N ASP A 395 -10.85 -3.44 8.38
CA ASP A 395 -11.08 -4.89 8.42
C ASP A 395 -12.07 -5.28 9.53
N ALA A 396 -11.79 -4.83 10.75
CA ALA A 396 -12.65 -5.08 11.90
C ALA A 396 -14.01 -4.39 11.76
N MET A 397 -14.00 -3.13 11.34
CA MET A 397 -15.18 -2.28 11.21
C MET A 397 -16.20 -2.86 10.22
N PHE A 398 -15.75 -3.24 9.02
CA PHE A 398 -16.63 -3.79 7.99
C PHE A 398 -17.07 -5.23 8.28
N THR A 399 -16.21 -6.04 8.90
CA THR A 399 -16.60 -7.38 9.40
C THR A 399 -17.72 -7.25 10.42
N ILE A 400 -17.58 -6.38 11.42
CA ILE A 400 -18.61 -6.16 12.44
C ILE A 400 -19.89 -5.62 11.80
N ALA A 401 -19.78 -4.62 10.91
CA ALA A 401 -20.92 -4.02 10.25
C ALA A 401 -21.69 -5.03 9.38
N ALA A 402 -21.01 -5.91 8.66
CA ALA A 402 -21.64 -6.91 7.80
C ALA A 402 -22.44 -7.94 8.63
N GLU A 403 -21.89 -8.40 9.75
CA GLU A 403 -22.62 -9.32 10.62
C GLU A 403 -23.78 -8.64 11.33
N TRP A 404 -23.59 -7.43 11.83
CA TRP A 404 -24.66 -6.68 12.47
C TRP A 404 -25.81 -6.35 11.51
N HIS A 405 -25.50 -6.05 10.26
CA HIS A 405 -26.51 -5.86 9.23
C HIS A 405 -27.37 -7.10 9.03
N GLU A 406 -26.77 -8.29 9.02
CA GLU A 406 -27.52 -9.54 8.90
C GLU A 406 -28.33 -9.83 10.17
N LYS A 407 -27.80 -9.58 11.36
CA LYS A 407 -28.53 -9.68 12.65
C LYS A 407 -29.75 -8.76 12.68
N ILE A 408 -29.59 -7.50 12.23
CA ILE A 408 -30.72 -6.54 12.14
C ILE A 408 -31.80 -7.07 11.19
N LYS A 409 -31.42 -7.62 10.04
CA LYS A 409 -32.40 -8.22 9.10
C LYS A 409 -33.20 -9.39 9.70
N ARG A 410 -32.60 -10.11 10.64
CA ARG A 410 -33.25 -11.19 11.38
C ARG A 410 -34.08 -10.72 12.56
N GLY A 411 -34.14 -9.41 12.84
CA GLY A 411 -34.81 -8.83 13.98
C GLY A 411 -34.07 -8.95 15.31
N GLU A 412 -32.77 -9.31 15.27
CA GLU A 412 -31.95 -9.44 16.48
C GLU A 412 -31.51 -8.06 16.99
N ASN A 413 -31.50 -7.89 18.32
CA ASN A 413 -30.99 -6.67 18.94
C ASN A 413 -29.45 -6.70 18.98
N ILE A 414 -28.82 -5.67 18.41
CA ILE A 414 -27.38 -5.43 18.53
C ILE A 414 -27.12 -4.36 19.59
N LYS A 415 -26.13 -4.59 20.47
CA LYS A 415 -25.58 -3.55 21.36
C LYS A 415 -24.35 -2.94 20.67
N MET A 416 -24.43 -1.64 20.34
CA MET A 416 -23.29 -0.87 19.83
C MET A 416 -22.35 -0.44 20.95
#